data_eb06a4d45a84f6a41256a711c94e17b1
#
_entry.id   eb06a4d45a84f6a41256a711c94e17b1
#
_cell.length_a   1.000
_cell.length_b   1.000
_cell.length_c   1.000
_cell.angle_alpha   90.00
_cell.angle_beta   90.00
_cell.angle_gamma   90.00
#
_symmetry.space_group_name_H-M   'P 1'
#
loop_
_entity.id
_entity.type
_entity.pdbx_description
1 polymer ?
#
loop_
_entity_poly.entity_id
_entity_poly.type
_entity_poly.pdbx_seq_one_letter_code
_entity_poly.pdbx_strand_id
1 'polypeptide(L)'
;MFPVNSTGTGTSKMTFDEFRLSSTAPAPPAGLSLALAGLWWDAKGDWKRAHESAQEEAGLEGAWVHAYLHRKEGDQDNAAYWYARAGKPVCREPFDAEWITIVKSLLHRNS
;
A
#
# COMPACT_ATOMS: atom_id res chain seq x y z
N MET A 1 31.42 4.58 5.06
CA MET A 1 31.16 4.46 5.30
C MET A 1 30.43 4.29 5.48
N PHE A 2 29.94 4.42 5.63
CA PHE A 2 29.36 4.35 5.95
C PHE A 2 28.59 3.87 6.50
N PRO A 3 28.55 3.83 6.64
CA PRO A 3 27.92 3.53 7.15
C PRO A 3 27.15 3.28 7.58
N VAL A 4 27.23 3.59 7.85
CA VAL A 4 26.62 3.50 8.28
C VAL A 4 25.70 3.02 8.45
N ASN A 5 25.64 3.12 8.36
CA ASN A 5 24.89 2.86 8.48
C ASN A 5 24.23 2.26 8.74
N SER A 6 24.44 2.15 8.74
CA SER A 6 23.89 1.61 9.01
C SER A 6 23.44 1.18 9.63
N THR A 7 23.55 1.40 9.91
CA THR A 7 23.17 0.93 10.54
C THR A 7 22.39 0.57 10.87
N GLY A 8 22.64 0.74 10.74
CA GLY A 8 21.96 0.41 11.06
C GLY A 8 21.06 0.16 11.54
N THR A 9 20.98 0.29 11.50
CA THR A 9 20.15 -0.39 12.24
C THR A 9 19.18 -1.14 11.47
N GLY A 10 19.13 -2.35 11.50
CA GLY A 10 18.17 -3.16 10.83
C GLY A 10 16.74 -2.82 11.11
N THR A 11 16.54 -1.79 11.88
CA THR A 11 15.19 -1.36 12.15
C THR A 11 14.75 -0.25 11.25
N SER A 12 15.59 0.17 10.32
CA SER A 12 15.19 1.27 9.47
C SER A 12 14.03 0.88 8.60
N LYS A 13 13.08 1.77 8.52
CA LYS A 13 11.93 1.61 7.66
C LYS A 13 12.24 2.22 6.30
N MET A 14 11.57 1.70 5.30
CA MET A 14 11.57 2.35 4.02
C MET A 14 10.81 3.67 4.13
N THR A 15 11.35 4.74 3.56
CA THR A 15 10.65 6.01 3.51
C THR A 15 9.63 6.00 2.37
N PHE A 16 8.71 6.95 2.40
CA PHE A 16 7.76 7.10 1.31
C PHE A 16 8.46 7.30 -0.03
N ASP A 17 9.50 8.15 -0.04
CA ASP A 17 10.22 8.41 -1.29
C ASP A 17 10.91 7.16 -1.80
N GLU A 18 11.51 6.38 -0.89
CA GLU A 18 12.15 5.12 -1.27
C GLU A 18 11.12 4.14 -1.84
N PHE A 19 9.96 4.06 -1.21
CA PHE A 19 8.90 3.18 -1.68
C PHE A 19 8.47 3.58 -3.09
N ARG A 20 8.21 4.87 -3.29
CA ARG A 20 7.74 5.36 -4.58
C ARG A 20 8.77 5.13 -5.68
N LEU A 21 10.04 5.42 -5.37
CA LEU A 21 11.11 5.22 -6.35
C LEU A 21 11.31 3.74 -6.69
N SER A 22 11.04 2.85 -5.73
CA SER A 22 11.20 1.42 -5.97
C SER A 22 10.25 0.90 -7.04
N SER A 23 9.19 1.62 -7.35
CA SER A 23 8.21 1.16 -8.34
C SER A 23 8.75 1.17 -9.76
N THR A 24 9.97 1.68 -9.98
CA THR A 24 10.63 1.55 -11.28
C THR A 24 11.23 0.17 -11.50
N ALA A 25 11.34 -0.64 -10.44
CA ALA A 25 11.87 -2.00 -10.54
C ALA A 25 10.80 -2.95 -11.10
N PRO A 26 11.20 -4.14 -11.56
CA PRO A 26 10.21 -5.09 -12.11
C PRO A 26 9.41 -5.83 -11.06
N ALA A 27 9.84 -5.81 -9.80
CA ALA A 27 9.13 -6.51 -8.73
C ALA A 27 9.25 -5.71 -7.44
N PRO A 28 8.30 -5.92 -6.49
CA PRO A 28 8.35 -5.16 -5.24
C PRO A 28 9.56 -5.52 -4.40
N PRO A 29 10.05 -4.57 -3.60
CA PRO A 29 11.14 -4.88 -2.68
C PRO A 29 10.76 -6.01 -1.74
N ALA A 30 11.74 -6.80 -1.35
CA ALA A 30 11.51 -7.86 -0.38
C ALA A 30 11.14 -7.26 0.97
N GLY A 31 10.31 -7.96 1.71
CA GLY A 31 9.95 -7.54 3.06
C GLY A 31 8.74 -6.64 3.17
N LEU A 32 8.13 -6.25 2.05
CA LEU A 32 6.90 -5.47 2.12
C LEU A 32 5.75 -6.34 2.60
N SER A 33 4.84 -5.74 3.37
CA SER A 33 3.57 -6.42 3.67
C SER A 33 2.79 -6.62 2.37
N LEU A 34 1.85 -7.55 2.39
CA LEU A 34 1.01 -7.78 1.22
C LEU A 34 0.18 -6.54 0.88
N ALA A 35 -0.24 -5.79 1.90
CA ALA A 35 -0.98 -4.55 1.66
C ALA A 35 -0.12 -3.53 0.92
N LEU A 36 1.12 -3.32 1.38
CA LEU A 36 2.03 -2.41 0.70
C LEU A 36 2.38 -2.89 -0.69
N ALA A 37 2.57 -4.21 -0.85
CA ALA A 37 2.83 -4.78 -2.18
C ALA A 37 1.65 -4.50 -3.12
N GLY A 38 0.43 -4.54 -2.60
CA GLY A 38 -0.75 -4.19 -3.40
C GLY A 38 -0.67 -2.77 -3.92
N LEU A 39 -0.30 -1.82 -3.07
CA LEU A 39 -0.16 -0.42 -3.50
C LEU A 39 1.01 -0.26 -4.47
N TRP A 40 2.05 -1.06 -4.30
CA TRP A 40 3.19 -1.04 -5.22
C TRP A 40 2.77 -1.49 -6.63
N TRP A 41 2.02 -2.61 -6.72
CA TRP A 41 1.52 -3.08 -8.01
C TRP A 41 0.55 -2.08 -8.63
N ASP A 42 -0.26 -1.41 -7.80
CA ASP A 42 -1.16 -0.39 -8.29
C ASP A 42 -0.38 0.77 -8.95
N ALA A 43 0.72 1.17 -8.33
CA ALA A 43 1.57 2.22 -8.90
C ALA A 43 2.16 1.81 -10.25
N LYS A 44 2.35 0.51 -10.46
CA LYS A 44 2.82 -0.03 -11.74
C LYS A 44 1.70 -0.10 -12.78
N GLY A 45 0.48 0.17 -12.37
CA GLY A 45 -0.67 0.04 -13.28
C GLY A 45 -1.19 -1.37 -13.40
N ASP A 46 -0.80 -2.27 -12.50
CA ASP A 46 -1.21 -3.68 -12.55
C ASP A 46 -2.27 -3.92 -11.49
N TRP A 47 -3.52 -3.59 -11.82
CA TRP A 47 -4.63 -3.69 -10.88
C TRP A 47 -4.85 -5.14 -10.42
N LYS A 48 -4.69 -6.09 -11.34
CA LYS A 48 -4.95 -7.49 -11.01
C LYS A 48 -4.01 -7.99 -9.92
N ARG A 49 -2.70 -7.73 -10.07
CA ARG A 49 -1.74 -8.14 -9.05
C ARG A 49 -1.92 -7.37 -7.76
N ALA A 50 -2.29 -6.08 -7.88
CA ALA A 50 -2.57 -5.27 -6.70
C ALA A 50 -3.72 -5.88 -5.91
N HIS A 51 -4.79 -6.24 -6.58
CA HIS A 51 -5.96 -6.83 -5.95
C HIS A 51 -5.63 -8.17 -5.31
N GLU A 52 -4.89 -9.02 -6.02
CA GLU A 52 -4.49 -10.32 -5.49
C GLU A 52 -3.69 -10.17 -4.20
N SER A 53 -2.76 -9.23 -4.19
CA SER A 53 -1.92 -9.00 -3.03
C SER A 53 -2.74 -8.51 -1.84
N ALA A 54 -3.63 -7.55 -2.06
CA ALA A 54 -4.48 -7.01 -1.01
C ALA A 54 -5.43 -8.08 -0.47
N GLN A 55 -5.93 -8.92 -1.35
CA GLN A 55 -6.88 -9.96 -0.98
C GLN A 55 -6.25 -11.01 -0.07
N GLU A 56 -4.96 -11.25 -0.24
CA GLU A 56 -4.26 -12.24 0.60
C GLU A 56 -3.91 -11.69 1.98
N GLU A 57 -3.98 -10.40 2.15
CA GLU A 57 -3.66 -9.78 3.43
C GLU A 57 -4.90 -9.82 4.31
N ALA A 58 -4.88 -10.63 5.35
CA ALA A 58 -5.97 -10.65 6.32
C ALA A 58 -5.84 -9.42 7.22
N GLY A 59 -6.95 -8.86 7.63
CA GLY A 59 -6.92 -7.77 8.60
C GLY A 59 -7.25 -6.43 7.99
N LEU A 60 -7.07 -5.39 8.80
CA LEU A 60 -7.56 -4.05 8.46
C LEU A 60 -6.79 -3.41 7.32
N GLU A 61 -5.49 -3.65 7.25
CA GLU A 61 -4.67 -3.00 6.22
C GLU A 61 -5.00 -3.54 4.85
N GLY A 62 -5.16 -4.86 4.74
CA GLY A 62 -5.58 -5.46 3.47
C GLY A 62 -6.94 -4.98 3.04
N ALA A 63 -7.86 -4.87 3.99
CA ALA A 63 -9.20 -4.37 3.69
C ALA A 63 -9.15 -2.93 3.17
N TRP A 64 -8.30 -2.11 3.75
CA TRP A 64 -8.16 -0.71 3.32
C TRP A 64 -7.67 -0.61 1.88
N VAL A 65 -6.61 -1.35 1.54
CA VAL A 65 -6.09 -1.35 0.18
C VAL A 65 -7.14 -1.93 -0.78
N HIS A 66 -7.84 -2.97 -0.36
CA HIS A 66 -8.89 -3.59 -1.15
C HIS A 66 -9.98 -2.57 -1.50
N ALA A 67 -10.39 -1.76 -0.49
CA ALA A 67 -11.39 -0.71 -0.69
C ALA A 67 -10.93 0.30 -1.73
N TYR A 68 -9.69 0.77 -1.59
CA TYR A 68 -9.12 1.73 -2.52
C TYR A 68 -9.12 1.19 -3.95
N LEU A 69 -8.73 -0.09 -4.12
CA LEU A 69 -8.67 -0.68 -5.44
C LEU A 69 -10.06 -0.80 -6.08
N HIS A 70 -11.07 -1.18 -5.30
CA HIS A 70 -12.42 -1.25 -5.83
C HIS A 70 -12.97 0.13 -6.17
N ARG A 71 -12.60 1.12 -5.36
CA ARG A 71 -12.99 2.49 -5.67
C ARG A 71 -12.40 2.94 -7.01
N LYS A 72 -11.13 2.61 -7.26
CA LYS A 72 -10.48 2.97 -8.51
C LYS A 72 -11.14 2.33 -9.72
N GLU A 73 -11.62 1.11 -9.58
CA GLU A 73 -12.27 0.44 -10.71
C GLU A 73 -13.73 0.87 -10.87
N GLY A 74 -14.22 1.71 -9.99
CA GLY A 74 -15.58 2.24 -10.12
C GLY A 74 -16.65 1.41 -9.42
N ASP A 75 -16.26 0.43 -8.61
CA ASP A 75 -17.18 -0.44 -7.89
C ASP A 75 -17.43 0.14 -6.51
N GLN A 76 -18.33 1.13 -6.45
CA GLN A 76 -18.55 1.88 -5.22
C GLN A 76 -19.14 1.05 -4.09
N ASP A 77 -20.04 0.14 -4.40
CA ASP A 77 -20.65 -0.69 -3.37
C ASP A 77 -19.64 -1.61 -2.72
N ASN A 78 -18.79 -2.22 -3.51
CA ASN A 78 -17.74 -3.10 -3.02
C ASN A 78 -16.70 -2.30 -2.24
N ALA A 79 -16.37 -1.11 -2.73
CA ALA A 79 -15.45 -0.24 -2.02
C ALA A 79 -16.00 0.12 -0.64
N ALA A 80 -17.28 0.49 -0.57
CA ALA A 80 -17.90 0.85 0.71
C ALA A 80 -17.84 -0.31 1.71
N TYR A 81 -18.10 -1.52 1.22
CA TYR A 81 -18.00 -2.72 2.05
C TYR A 81 -16.60 -2.86 2.67
N TRP A 82 -15.57 -2.71 1.82
CA TRP A 82 -14.20 -2.90 2.31
C TRP A 82 -13.72 -1.74 3.18
N TYR A 83 -14.19 -0.50 2.92
CA TYR A 83 -13.89 0.61 3.83
C TYR A 83 -14.45 0.32 5.22
N ALA A 84 -15.69 -0.17 5.27
CA ALA A 84 -16.31 -0.50 6.56
C ALA A 84 -15.49 -1.57 7.28
N ARG A 85 -15.04 -2.59 6.56
CA ARG A 85 -14.21 -3.64 7.17
C ARG A 85 -12.87 -3.11 7.64
N ALA A 86 -12.34 -2.10 6.96
CA ALA A 86 -11.08 -1.49 7.35
C ALA A 86 -11.23 -0.50 8.51
N GLY A 87 -12.47 -0.18 8.88
CA GLY A 87 -12.70 0.82 9.91
C GLY A 87 -12.40 2.23 9.42
N LYS A 88 -12.57 2.47 8.12
CA LYS A 88 -12.25 3.75 7.50
C LYS A 88 -13.49 4.34 6.83
N PRO A 89 -13.62 5.67 6.81
CA PRO A 89 -14.69 6.27 6.03
C PRO A 89 -14.41 6.12 4.55
N VAL A 90 -15.48 6.13 3.75
CA VAL A 90 -15.33 6.12 2.30
C VAL A 90 -14.55 7.37 1.89
N CYS A 91 -13.48 7.15 1.12
CA CYS A 91 -12.63 8.25 0.69
C CYS A 91 -13.23 8.96 -0.52
N ARG A 92 -13.15 10.28 -0.53
CA ARG A 92 -13.62 11.09 -1.65
C ARG A 92 -12.53 11.96 -2.24
N GLU A 93 -11.30 11.77 -1.78
CA GLU A 93 -10.14 12.49 -2.29
C GLU A 93 -9.69 11.92 -3.62
N PRO A 94 -8.87 12.65 -4.39
CA PRO A 94 -8.29 12.08 -5.61
C PRO A 94 -7.55 10.79 -5.32
N PHE A 95 -7.51 9.88 -6.31
CA PHE A 95 -6.91 8.57 -6.10
C PHE A 95 -5.46 8.64 -5.66
N ASP A 96 -4.67 9.54 -6.26
CA ASP A 96 -3.26 9.65 -5.88
C ASP A 96 -3.10 10.17 -4.46
N ALA A 97 -3.99 11.05 -4.00
CA ALA A 97 -3.95 11.53 -2.62
C ALA A 97 -4.26 10.40 -1.65
N GLU A 98 -5.23 9.57 -1.97
CA GLU A 98 -5.55 8.43 -1.12
C GLU A 98 -4.40 7.42 -1.11
N TRP A 99 -3.81 7.15 -2.27
CA TRP A 99 -2.67 6.24 -2.37
C TRP A 99 -1.54 6.71 -1.45
N ILE A 100 -1.22 8.00 -1.51
CA ILE A 100 -0.16 8.56 -0.67
C ILE A 100 -0.50 8.39 0.81
N THR A 101 -1.74 8.68 1.18
CA THR A 101 -2.18 8.56 2.57
C THR A 101 -2.04 7.14 3.08
N ILE A 102 -2.50 6.18 2.28
CA ILE A 102 -2.42 4.78 2.70
C ILE A 102 -0.97 4.32 2.80
N VAL A 103 -0.16 4.63 1.79
CA VAL A 103 1.25 4.20 1.80
C VAL A 103 1.96 4.75 3.04
N LYS A 104 1.82 6.04 3.29
CA LYS A 104 2.49 6.65 4.45
C LYS A 104 2.03 6.02 5.76
N SER A 105 0.74 5.76 5.86
CA SER A 105 0.19 5.14 7.06
C SER A 105 0.74 3.74 7.27
N LEU A 106 0.76 2.93 6.20
CA LEU A 106 1.24 1.56 6.30
C LEU A 106 2.74 1.48 6.52
N LEU A 107 3.50 2.37 5.89
CA LEU A 107 4.95 2.41 6.13
C LEU A 107 5.25 2.74 7.58
N HIS A 108 4.49 3.66 8.16
CA HIS A 108 4.67 4.03 9.56
C HIS A 108 4.35 2.86 10.48
N ARG A 109 3.29 2.13 10.19
CA ARG A 109 2.83 1.02 11.05
C ARG A 109 3.69 -0.22 10.90
N ASN A 110 4.32 -0.40 9.76
CA ASN A 110 5.10 -1.60 9.46
C ASN A 110 6.58 -1.38 9.67
N SER A 111 6.90 -0.56 10.62
CA SER A 111 8.29 -0.29 10.93
C SER A 111 8.88 -1.39 11.82
#